data_576bd338f8e9476e5cf23d38ef47b401
#
_entry.id   576bd338f8e9476e5cf23d38ef47b401
#
_cell.length_a   1.000
_cell.length_b   1.000
_cell.length_c   1.000
_cell.angle_alpha   90.00
_cell.angle_beta   90.00
_cell.angle_gamma   90.00
#
_symmetry.space_group_name_H-M   'P 1'
#
loop_
_entity.id
_entity.type
_entity.pdbx_description
1 polymer ?
#
loop_
_entity_poly.entity_id
_entity_poly.type
_entity_poly.pdbx_seq_one_letter_code
_entity_poly.pdbx_strand_id
1 'polypeptide(L)'
;MLFRSKYGAKVVGLTMAASGIPVAADERVNIAVEKLIPRFMEIDYPMSNLIIDPLVLTCSGCQEYCPHLIEAVRTLQYAWDPKPLISVGLSNVSNAVPNENRPLINRVYLAMLMGVGLEMMIANPLDQKQNEVIRVIEQRDDSTAVGRLYLKIADRITAMEEPQIEDVDFNDPEQVAIWKTVQILLNKVIYADGYLTQ
;
A
#
# COMPACT_ATOMS: atom_id res chain seq x y z
N MET A 1 -22.05 -7.74 -16.06
CA MET A 1 -21.77 -6.30 -16.10
C MET A 1 -22.98 -5.42 -16.36
N LEU A 2 -23.93 -5.79 -17.21
CA LEU A 2 -25.14 -5.00 -17.53
C LEU A 2 -25.91 -4.48 -16.29
N PHE A 3 -26.00 -5.24 -15.22
CA PHE A 3 -26.68 -4.82 -14.00
C PHE A 3 -25.97 -3.65 -13.31
N ARG A 4 -24.63 -3.64 -13.25
CA ARG A 4 -23.85 -2.61 -12.58
C ARG A 4 -23.88 -1.28 -13.37
N SER A 5 -23.78 -1.34 -14.69
CA SER A 5 -23.88 -0.16 -15.55
C SER A 5 -25.24 0.53 -15.41
N LYS A 6 -26.31 -0.24 -15.26
CA LYS A 6 -27.68 0.29 -15.06
C LYS A 6 -27.81 1.16 -13.80
N TYR A 7 -27.03 0.87 -12.75
CA TYR A 7 -27.11 1.55 -11.46
C TYR A 7 -25.91 2.48 -11.17
N GLY A 8 -25.00 2.66 -12.13
CA GLY A 8 -23.84 3.55 -11.96
C GLY A 8 -22.86 3.11 -10.85
N ALA A 9 -22.84 1.83 -10.50
CA ALA A 9 -22.02 1.33 -9.40
C ALA A 9 -20.53 1.36 -9.75
N LYS A 10 -19.65 1.74 -8.81
CA LYS A 10 -18.20 1.52 -8.98
C LYS A 10 -17.86 0.03 -9.00
N VAL A 11 -16.80 -0.32 -9.71
CA VAL A 11 -16.34 -1.71 -9.87
C VAL A 11 -14.87 -1.77 -9.47
N VAL A 12 -14.55 -2.70 -8.56
CA VAL A 12 -13.16 -3.01 -8.21
C VAL A 12 -12.65 -4.10 -9.15
N GLY A 13 -11.63 -3.78 -9.93
CA GLY A 13 -10.91 -4.71 -10.78
C GLY A 13 -9.63 -5.18 -10.08
N LEU A 14 -9.50 -6.50 -9.91
CA LEU A 14 -8.34 -7.10 -9.25
C LEU A 14 -7.26 -7.41 -10.28
N THR A 15 -6.01 -7.07 -10.02
CA THR A 15 -4.87 -7.42 -10.89
C THR A 15 -4.43 -8.87 -10.65
N MET A 16 -5.33 -9.79 -10.91
CA MET A 16 -5.14 -11.23 -10.70
C MET A 16 -5.14 -11.97 -12.03
N ALA A 17 -4.19 -12.87 -12.23
CA ALA A 17 -4.14 -13.79 -13.36
C ALA A 17 -4.85 -15.11 -13.02
N ALA A 18 -5.09 -15.95 -14.04
CA ALA A 18 -5.63 -17.30 -13.84
C ALA A 18 -4.69 -18.19 -13.01
N SER A 19 -3.39 -17.90 -13.04
CA SER A 19 -2.35 -18.57 -12.25
C SER A 19 -2.26 -18.10 -10.79
N GLY A 20 -2.99 -17.03 -10.41
CA GLY A 20 -2.94 -16.43 -9.09
C GLY A 20 -2.54 -14.95 -9.11
N ILE A 21 -2.08 -14.45 -7.98
CA ILE A 21 -1.63 -13.06 -7.82
C ILE A 21 -0.16 -12.96 -8.25
N PRO A 22 0.17 -12.13 -9.26
CA PRO A 22 1.57 -11.94 -9.67
C PRO A 22 2.42 -11.32 -8.55
N VAL A 23 3.67 -11.75 -8.42
CA VAL A 23 4.64 -11.10 -7.52
C VAL A 23 5.05 -9.75 -8.10
N ALA A 24 5.51 -9.74 -9.35
CA ALA A 24 6.11 -8.59 -9.99
C ALA A 24 5.12 -7.42 -10.19
N ALA A 25 5.63 -6.21 -10.03
CA ALA A 25 4.84 -4.98 -10.17
C ALA A 25 4.33 -4.79 -11.61
N ASP A 26 5.20 -5.02 -12.59
CA ASP A 26 4.90 -4.88 -14.02
C ASP A 26 3.79 -5.83 -14.49
N GLU A 27 3.79 -7.08 -14.00
CA GLU A 27 2.72 -8.03 -14.31
C GLU A 27 1.36 -7.55 -13.80
N ARG A 28 1.30 -6.94 -12.60
CA ARG A 28 0.07 -6.35 -12.04
C ARG A 28 -0.39 -5.16 -12.87
N VAL A 29 0.54 -4.29 -13.25
CA VAL A 29 0.26 -3.13 -14.11
C VAL A 29 -0.22 -3.59 -15.48
N ASN A 30 0.41 -4.60 -16.08
CA ASN A 30 0.00 -5.15 -17.37
C ASN A 30 -1.42 -5.73 -17.33
N ILE A 31 -1.80 -6.42 -16.24
CA ILE A 31 -3.18 -6.90 -16.08
C ILE A 31 -4.17 -5.72 -16.06
N ALA A 32 -3.84 -4.63 -15.37
CA ALA A 32 -4.68 -3.44 -15.35
C ALA A 32 -4.81 -2.82 -16.74
N VAL A 33 -3.69 -2.59 -17.42
CA VAL A 33 -3.62 -1.85 -18.70
C VAL A 33 -4.11 -2.68 -19.87
N GLU A 34 -3.78 -3.97 -19.92
CA GLU A 34 -4.09 -4.81 -21.09
C GLU A 34 -5.42 -5.56 -20.97
N LYS A 35 -5.97 -5.72 -19.75
CA LYS A 35 -7.18 -6.53 -19.53
C LYS A 35 -8.31 -5.74 -18.88
N LEU A 36 -8.06 -5.05 -17.75
CA LEU A 36 -9.13 -4.40 -17.00
C LEU A 36 -9.61 -3.13 -17.71
N ILE A 37 -8.72 -2.22 -18.03
CA ILE A 37 -9.02 -0.92 -18.68
C ILE A 37 -9.69 -1.14 -20.05
N PRO A 38 -9.12 -1.95 -20.98
CA PRO A 38 -9.75 -2.18 -22.28
C PRO A 38 -11.14 -2.79 -22.15
N ARG A 39 -11.34 -3.68 -21.17
CA ARG A 39 -12.66 -4.27 -20.95
C ARG A 39 -13.72 -3.26 -20.50
N PHE A 40 -13.31 -2.24 -19.72
CA PHE A 40 -14.20 -1.12 -19.35
C PHE A 40 -14.55 -0.26 -20.58
N MET A 41 -13.58 -0.01 -21.44
CA MET A 41 -13.79 0.75 -22.69
C MET A 41 -14.74 0.01 -23.66
N GLU A 42 -14.56 -1.31 -23.85
CA GLU A 42 -15.41 -2.13 -24.72
C GLU A 42 -16.90 -2.09 -24.36
N ILE A 43 -17.20 -1.92 -23.07
CA ILE A 43 -18.60 -1.89 -22.60
C ILE A 43 -19.10 -0.47 -22.35
N ASP A 44 -18.34 0.54 -22.79
CA ASP A 44 -18.65 1.98 -22.62
C ASP A 44 -19.01 2.34 -21.17
N TYR A 45 -18.22 1.80 -20.22
CA TYR A 45 -18.42 2.06 -18.79
C TYR A 45 -17.50 3.20 -18.34
N PRO A 46 -18.01 4.23 -17.62
CA PRO A 46 -17.19 5.37 -17.24
C PRO A 46 -15.93 4.95 -16.46
N MET A 47 -14.76 5.40 -16.92
CA MET A 47 -13.48 5.09 -16.29
C MET A 47 -13.41 5.55 -14.82
N SER A 48 -14.11 6.64 -14.47
CA SER A 48 -14.27 7.13 -13.09
C SER A 48 -14.98 6.13 -12.15
N ASN A 49 -15.59 5.09 -12.69
CA ASN A 49 -16.22 4.02 -11.93
C ASN A 49 -15.33 2.76 -11.80
N LEU A 50 -14.15 2.74 -12.44
CA LEU A 50 -13.15 1.70 -12.25
C LEU A 50 -12.26 2.04 -11.06
N ILE A 51 -12.13 1.09 -10.15
CA ILE A 51 -11.16 1.09 -9.07
C ILE A 51 -10.24 -0.10 -9.30
N ILE A 52 -8.93 0.11 -9.35
CA ILE A 52 -7.96 -0.98 -9.48
C ILE A 52 -7.45 -1.36 -8.10
N ASP A 53 -7.50 -2.65 -7.78
CA ASP A 53 -6.86 -3.22 -6.59
C ASP A 53 -5.68 -4.08 -7.03
N PRO A 54 -4.44 -3.62 -6.79
CA PRO A 54 -3.23 -4.36 -7.12
C PRO A 54 -2.91 -5.51 -6.14
N LEU A 55 -3.75 -5.75 -5.16
CA LEU A 55 -3.76 -6.88 -4.23
C LEU A 55 -2.59 -6.91 -3.24
N VAL A 56 -2.88 -6.57 -1.99
CA VAL A 56 -1.98 -6.72 -0.85
C VAL A 56 -1.92 -8.18 -0.42
N LEU A 57 -0.72 -8.72 -0.27
CA LEU A 57 -0.46 -9.99 0.38
C LEU A 57 0.27 -9.81 1.71
N THR A 58 0.22 -10.83 2.55
CA THR A 58 0.81 -10.78 3.88
C THR A 58 2.34 -10.76 3.84
N CYS A 59 2.94 -9.99 4.76
CA CYS A 59 4.39 -10.05 4.97
C CYS A 59 4.84 -11.35 5.64
N SER A 60 3.93 -12.08 6.28
CA SER A 60 4.21 -13.41 6.84
C SER A 60 4.21 -14.46 5.75
N GLY A 61 5.37 -14.83 5.25
CA GLY A 61 5.56 -15.85 4.21
C GLY A 61 5.43 -15.38 2.76
N CYS A 62 5.06 -14.11 2.52
CA CYS A 62 4.93 -13.51 1.18
C CYS A 62 5.49 -12.08 1.15
N GLN A 63 6.50 -11.77 1.97
CA GLN A 63 6.97 -10.39 2.13
C GLN A 63 7.58 -9.80 0.87
N GLU A 64 8.06 -10.61 -0.07
CA GLU A 64 8.55 -10.19 -1.38
C GLU A 64 7.49 -9.43 -2.19
N TYR A 65 6.21 -9.66 -1.92
CA TYR A 65 5.12 -8.93 -2.58
C TYR A 65 5.02 -7.46 -2.13
N CYS A 66 5.52 -7.12 -0.93
CA CYS A 66 5.33 -5.79 -0.35
C CYS A 66 6.02 -4.69 -1.17
N PRO A 67 7.33 -4.75 -1.51
CA PRO A 67 7.97 -3.73 -2.33
C PRO A 67 7.39 -3.69 -3.76
N HIS A 68 7.03 -4.83 -4.34
CA HIS A 68 6.42 -4.89 -5.66
C HIS A 68 5.03 -4.24 -5.71
N LEU A 69 4.26 -4.31 -4.61
CA LEU A 69 2.99 -3.59 -4.56
C LEU A 69 3.20 -2.07 -4.51
N ILE A 70 4.17 -1.58 -3.74
CA ILE A 70 4.50 -0.14 -3.69
C ILE A 70 4.80 0.35 -5.11
N GLU A 71 5.61 -0.40 -5.86
CA GLU A 71 5.97 -0.05 -7.25
C GLU A 71 4.77 -0.16 -8.21
N ALA A 72 3.91 -1.16 -8.03
CA ALA A 72 2.68 -1.27 -8.82
C ALA A 72 1.74 -0.08 -8.59
N VAL A 73 1.52 0.34 -7.33
CA VAL A 73 0.71 1.52 -7.01
C VAL A 73 1.31 2.78 -7.64
N ARG A 74 2.63 2.97 -7.52
CA ARG A 74 3.36 4.08 -8.16
C ARG A 74 3.11 4.14 -9.66
N THR A 75 3.33 3.02 -10.36
CA THR A 75 3.23 2.94 -11.82
C THR A 75 1.81 3.14 -12.30
N LEU A 76 0.82 2.60 -11.58
CA LEU A 76 -0.59 2.75 -11.91
C LEU A 76 -1.08 4.20 -11.86
N GLN A 77 -0.40 5.12 -11.11
CA GLN A 77 -0.74 6.56 -11.11
C GLN A 77 -0.63 7.18 -12.51
N TYR A 78 0.21 6.61 -13.37
CA TYR A 78 0.54 7.14 -14.69
C TYR A 78 0.11 6.21 -15.84
N ALA A 79 -0.50 5.06 -15.51
CA ALA A 79 -0.77 4.00 -16.49
C ALA A 79 -1.89 4.36 -17.49
N TRP A 80 -2.73 5.34 -17.18
CA TRP A 80 -3.87 5.76 -18.02
C TRP A 80 -4.31 7.19 -17.74
N ASP A 81 -4.95 7.83 -18.77
CA ASP A 81 -5.55 9.16 -18.64
C ASP A 81 -7.00 9.14 -19.15
N PRO A 82 -8.02 9.49 -18.32
CA PRO A 82 -7.91 9.77 -16.89
C PRO A 82 -7.55 8.51 -16.10
N LYS A 83 -6.68 8.66 -15.07
CA LYS A 83 -6.27 7.52 -14.25
C LYS A 83 -7.47 6.90 -13.52
N PRO A 84 -7.54 5.57 -13.39
CA PRO A 84 -8.49 4.92 -12.50
C PRO A 84 -8.11 5.18 -11.03
N LEU A 85 -9.10 5.10 -10.13
CA LEU A 85 -8.84 5.10 -8.69
C LEU A 85 -8.08 3.83 -8.30
N ILE A 86 -7.19 3.92 -7.31
CA ILE A 86 -6.44 2.78 -6.79
C ILE A 86 -6.86 2.53 -5.35
N SER A 87 -7.21 1.29 -5.03
CA SER A 87 -7.60 0.88 -3.68
C SER A 87 -6.87 -0.40 -3.28
N VAL A 88 -6.62 -0.56 -1.99
CA VAL A 88 -6.03 -1.79 -1.43
C VAL A 88 -6.76 -2.25 -0.17
N GLY A 89 -6.76 -3.56 0.07
CA GLY A 89 -7.13 -4.14 1.37
C GLY A 89 -5.94 -4.09 2.32
N LEU A 90 -5.71 -2.96 2.99
CA LEU A 90 -4.50 -2.70 3.79
C LEU A 90 -4.18 -3.80 4.80
N SER A 91 -5.17 -4.25 5.57
CA SER A 91 -4.96 -5.22 6.65
C SER A 91 -4.49 -6.61 6.18
N ASN A 92 -4.53 -6.88 4.87
CA ASN A 92 -4.00 -8.12 4.31
C ASN A 92 -2.48 -8.23 4.50
N VAL A 93 -1.74 -7.11 4.55
CA VAL A 93 -0.29 -7.13 4.78
C VAL A 93 0.09 -7.80 6.10
N SER A 94 -0.80 -7.75 7.09
CA SER A 94 -0.59 -8.32 8.41
C SER A 94 -1.43 -9.59 8.69
N ASN A 95 -1.96 -10.25 7.67
CA ASN A 95 -2.63 -11.54 7.85
C ASN A 95 -1.63 -12.59 8.36
N ALA A 96 -2.08 -13.46 9.27
CA ALA A 96 -1.27 -14.46 9.97
C ALA A 96 -0.10 -13.90 10.83
N VAL A 97 -0.07 -12.60 11.04
CA VAL A 97 0.85 -11.93 11.98
C VAL A 97 0.18 -11.87 13.37
N PRO A 98 0.94 -12.02 14.50
CA PRO A 98 0.44 -11.82 15.84
C PRO A 98 -0.30 -10.48 16.01
N ASN A 99 -1.41 -10.49 16.75
CA ASN A 99 -2.30 -9.33 16.83
C ASN A 99 -1.62 -8.05 17.33
N GLU A 100 -0.63 -8.17 18.21
CA GLU A 100 0.15 -7.07 18.77
C GLU A 100 1.01 -6.35 17.72
N ASN A 101 1.48 -7.05 16.68
CA ASN A 101 2.33 -6.51 15.63
C ASN A 101 1.52 -5.90 14.46
N ARG A 102 0.29 -6.38 14.25
CA ARG A 102 -0.54 -6.00 13.10
C ARG A 102 -0.74 -4.50 12.95
N PRO A 103 -1.09 -3.74 14.01
CA PRO A 103 -1.33 -2.31 13.87
C PRO A 103 -0.10 -1.54 13.38
N LEU A 104 1.08 -1.90 13.84
CA LEU A 104 2.33 -1.24 13.43
C LEU A 104 2.64 -1.53 11.95
N ILE A 105 2.56 -2.78 11.52
CA ILE A 105 2.79 -3.18 10.13
C ILE A 105 1.81 -2.45 9.20
N ASN A 106 0.52 -2.40 9.55
CA ASN A 106 -0.48 -1.70 8.75
C ASN A 106 -0.14 -0.21 8.62
N ARG A 107 0.22 0.48 9.72
CA ARG A 107 0.54 1.91 9.72
C ARG A 107 1.77 2.24 8.89
N VAL A 108 2.83 1.46 9.06
CA VAL A 108 4.08 1.68 8.30
C VAL A 108 3.85 1.45 6.81
N TYR A 109 3.14 0.38 6.46
CA TYR A 109 2.84 0.09 5.06
C TYR A 109 1.93 1.16 4.44
N LEU A 110 0.95 1.64 5.20
CA LEU A 110 0.10 2.75 4.78
C LEU A 110 0.93 4.01 4.45
N ALA A 111 1.87 4.40 5.31
CA ALA A 111 2.73 5.55 5.06
C ALA A 111 3.51 5.41 3.74
N MET A 112 4.06 4.22 3.48
CA MET A 112 4.77 3.93 2.23
C MET A 112 3.85 4.00 1.00
N LEU A 113 2.65 3.44 1.10
CA LEU A 113 1.66 3.45 0.01
C LEU A 113 1.10 4.85 -0.26
N MET A 114 0.87 5.66 0.76
CA MET A 114 0.49 7.07 0.59
C MET A 114 1.61 7.86 -0.10
N GLY A 115 2.87 7.58 0.20
CA GLY A 115 4.02 8.16 -0.50
C GLY A 115 4.04 7.89 -2.01
N VAL A 116 3.43 6.83 -2.49
CA VAL A 116 3.30 6.52 -3.93
C VAL A 116 1.92 6.86 -4.50
N GLY A 117 1.11 7.62 -3.75
CA GLY A 117 -0.16 8.16 -4.25
C GLY A 117 -1.36 7.23 -4.10
N LEU A 118 -1.36 6.32 -3.12
CA LEU A 118 -2.56 5.54 -2.78
C LEU A 118 -3.70 6.47 -2.34
N GLU A 119 -4.88 6.35 -2.95
CA GLU A 119 -6.03 7.23 -2.73
C GLU A 119 -7.10 6.59 -1.86
N MET A 120 -7.22 5.27 -1.90
CA MET A 120 -8.28 4.54 -1.21
C MET A 120 -7.73 3.29 -0.52
N MET A 121 -8.33 2.94 0.60
CA MET A 121 -8.01 1.68 1.29
C MET A 121 -9.22 1.11 2.02
N ILE A 122 -9.21 -0.20 2.18
CA ILE A 122 -10.08 -0.90 3.12
C ILE A 122 -9.23 -1.16 4.37
N ALA A 123 -9.57 -0.51 5.47
CA ALA A 123 -8.80 -0.56 6.72
C ALA A 123 -9.71 -0.41 7.95
N ASN A 124 -9.15 -0.56 9.14
CA ASN A 124 -9.88 -0.39 10.39
C ASN A 124 -10.03 1.11 10.74
N PRO A 125 -11.23 1.71 10.65
CA PRO A 125 -11.42 3.12 10.95
C PRO A 125 -11.29 3.45 12.45
N LEU A 126 -11.29 2.45 13.32
CA LEU A 126 -11.16 2.60 14.76
C LEU A 126 -9.70 2.63 15.25
N ASP A 127 -8.72 2.37 14.38
CA ASP A 127 -7.30 2.50 14.71
C ASP A 127 -6.90 3.98 14.70
N GLN A 128 -6.89 4.58 15.92
CA GLN A 128 -6.57 5.99 16.11
C GLN A 128 -5.16 6.36 15.60
N LYS A 129 -4.17 5.51 15.85
CA LYS A 129 -2.80 5.73 15.40
C LYS A 129 -2.68 5.63 13.86
N GLN A 130 -3.46 4.77 13.22
CA GLN A 130 -3.54 4.72 11.76
C GLN A 130 -4.14 6.02 11.19
N ASN A 131 -5.23 6.51 11.80
CA ASN A 131 -5.84 7.78 11.39
C ASN A 131 -4.90 8.97 11.62
N GLU A 132 -4.06 8.91 12.67
CA GLU A 132 -3.01 9.90 12.89
C GLU A 132 -1.95 9.89 11.79
N VAL A 133 -1.48 8.71 11.34
CA VAL A 133 -0.54 8.60 10.21
C VAL A 133 -1.13 9.23 8.94
N ILE A 134 -2.39 8.98 8.63
CA ILE A 134 -3.08 9.61 7.49
C ILE A 134 -3.00 11.14 7.63
N ARG A 135 -3.41 11.68 8.78
CA ARG A 135 -3.39 13.12 9.04
C ARG A 135 -1.99 13.71 8.93
N VAL A 136 -0.99 13.04 9.51
CA VAL A 136 0.42 13.47 9.45
C VAL A 136 0.88 13.61 7.99
N ILE A 137 0.60 12.63 7.15
CA ILE A 137 1.05 12.62 5.76
C ILE A 137 0.26 13.64 4.93
N GLU A 138 -1.08 13.68 5.05
CA GLU A 138 -1.93 14.60 4.28
C GLU A 138 -1.69 16.07 4.64
N GLN A 139 -1.54 16.37 5.92
CA GLN A 139 -1.35 17.74 6.41
C GLN A 139 0.12 18.14 6.54
N ARG A 140 1.04 17.23 6.26
CA ARG A 140 2.49 17.44 6.45
C ARG A 140 2.84 17.86 7.89
N ASP A 141 2.16 17.25 8.87
CA ASP A 141 2.33 17.58 10.29
C ASP A 141 3.64 17.00 10.84
N ASP A 142 4.65 17.84 11.01
CA ASP A 142 5.97 17.52 11.53
C ASP A 142 6.15 17.82 13.04
N SER A 143 5.05 18.08 13.74
CA SER A 143 5.05 18.51 15.15
C SER A 143 5.63 17.45 16.10
N THR A 144 5.51 16.16 15.78
CA THR A 144 6.03 15.06 16.60
C THR A 144 7.24 14.38 15.97
N ALA A 145 8.12 13.77 16.78
CA ALA A 145 9.27 13.03 16.29
C ALA A 145 8.88 11.83 15.42
N VAL A 146 7.86 11.08 15.85
CA VAL A 146 7.31 9.94 15.09
C VAL A 146 6.62 10.42 13.80
N GLY A 147 5.89 11.53 13.85
CA GLY A 147 5.28 12.14 12.65
C GLY A 147 6.34 12.52 11.61
N ARG A 148 7.44 13.16 12.03
CA ARG A 148 8.58 13.45 11.15
C ARG A 148 9.17 12.21 10.50
N LEU A 149 9.27 11.10 11.24
CA LEU A 149 9.76 9.84 10.67
C LEU A 149 8.79 9.28 9.61
N TYR A 150 7.48 9.29 9.85
CA TYR A 150 6.50 8.87 8.83
C TYR A 150 6.57 9.75 7.57
N LEU A 151 6.72 11.07 7.73
CA LEU A 151 6.91 11.98 6.59
C LEU A 151 8.18 11.65 5.80
N LYS A 152 9.31 11.44 6.48
CA LYS A 152 10.56 11.04 5.82
C LYS A 152 10.43 9.72 5.07
N ILE A 153 9.78 8.71 5.67
CA ILE A 153 9.52 7.44 5.01
C ILE A 153 8.70 7.67 3.73
N ALA A 154 7.59 8.38 3.81
CA ALA A 154 6.75 8.67 2.65
C ALA A 154 7.51 9.44 1.56
N ASP A 155 8.27 10.48 1.93
CA ASP A 155 9.02 11.32 1.00
C ASP A 155 10.12 10.55 0.27
N ARG A 156 10.88 9.70 0.98
CA ARG A 156 11.90 8.86 0.35
C ARG A 156 11.29 7.85 -0.61
N ILE A 157 10.22 7.20 -0.19
CA ILE A 157 9.48 6.28 -1.09
C ILE A 157 8.95 7.04 -2.31
N THR A 158 8.43 8.26 -2.16
CA THR A 158 8.03 9.11 -3.28
C THR A 158 9.20 9.38 -4.23
N ALA A 159 10.37 9.68 -3.70
CA ALA A 159 11.60 9.95 -4.46
C ALA A 159 12.26 8.70 -5.06
N MET A 160 11.68 7.51 -4.91
CA MET A 160 12.29 6.21 -5.25
C MET A 160 13.58 5.93 -4.47
N GLU A 161 13.70 6.50 -3.28
CA GLU A 161 14.80 6.27 -2.36
C GLU A 161 14.36 5.34 -1.24
N GLU A 162 15.31 4.61 -0.68
CA GLU A 162 15.06 3.83 0.53
C GLU A 162 15.14 4.73 1.76
N PRO A 163 14.25 4.56 2.77
CA PRO A 163 14.42 5.17 4.08
C PRO A 163 15.80 4.85 4.66
N GLN A 164 16.44 5.83 5.28
CA GLN A 164 17.82 5.73 5.76
C GLN A 164 17.87 5.59 7.28
N ILE A 165 18.91 4.93 7.77
CA ILE A 165 19.11 4.70 9.20
C ILE A 165 19.31 6.03 9.98
N GLU A 166 19.87 7.04 9.32
CA GLU A 166 20.11 8.38 9.86
C GLU A 166 18.81 9.17 10.12
N ASP A 167 17.70 8.71 9.56
CA ASP A 167 16.38 9.32 9.78
C ASP A 167 15.76 8.92 11.12
N VAL A 168 16.35 7.93 11.82
CA VAL A 168 15.78 7.24 12.99
C VAL A 168 16.52 7.65 14.26
N ASP A 169 15.78 8.05 15.29
CA ASP A 169 16.33 8.16 16.65
C ASP A 169 16.28 6.78 17.33
N PHE A 170 17.43 6.16 17.50
CA PHE A 170 17.55 4.85 18.15
C PHE A 170 17.34 4.86 19.67
N ASN A 171 17.22 6.04 20.27
CA ASN A 171 16.80 6.18 21.68
C ASN A 171 15.28 6.18 21.83
N ASP A 172 14.53 6.32 20.73
CA ASP A 172 13.07 6.26 20.71
C ASP A 172 12.62 4.85 20.29
N PRO A 173 12.07 4.05 21.21
CA PRO A 173 11.67 2.66 20.90
C PRO A 173 10.55 2.58 19.85
N GLU A 174 9.69 3.60 19.71
CA GLU A 174 8.65 3.62 18.68
C GLU A 174 9.28 3.82 17.29
N GLN A 175 10.27 4.70 17.16
CA GLN A 175 11.00 4.88 15.90
C GLN A 175 11.79 3.64 15.49
N VAL A 176 12.44 2.98 16.47
CA VAL A 176 13.14 1.70 16.23
C VAL A 176 12.18 0.64 15.73
N ALA A 177 10.98 0.52 16.31
CA ALA A 177 9.96 -0.44 15.87
C ALA A 177 9.46 -0.12 14.45
N ILE A 178 9.23 1.14 14.11
CA ILE A 178 8.89 1.59 12.76
C ILE A 178 10.01 1.21 11.78
N TRP A 179 11.26 1.49 12.11
CA TRP A 179 12.42 1.16 11.27
C TRP A 179 12.54 -0.34 10.97
N LYS A 180 12.46 -1.19 12.00
CA LYS A 180 12.47 -2.64 11.84
C LYS A 180 11.34 -3.10 10.90
N THR A 181 10.16 -2.50 11.02
CA THR A 181 9.01 -2.80 10.16
C THR A 181 9.25 -2.36 8.71
N VAL A 182 9.86 -1.19 8.48
CA VAL A 182 10.26 -0.73 7.14
C VAL A 182 11.19 -1.74 6.47
N GLN A 183 12.20 -2.27 7.21
CA GLN A 183 13.15 -3.24 6.66
C GLN A 183 12.46 -4.54 6.21
N ILE A 184 11.45 -4.99 6.95
CA ILE A 184 10.64 -6.16 6.57
C ILE A 184 9.81 -5.85 5.31
N LEU A 185 9.10 -4.71 5.29
CA LEU A 185 8.21 -4.34 4.18
C LEU A 185 8.96 -4.01 2.87
N LEU A 186 10.24 -3.65 2.97
CA LEU A 186 11.16 -3.53 1.83
C LEU A 186 11.87 -4.83 1.47
N ASN A 187 11.53 -5.93 2.14
CA ASN A 187 12.15 -7.25 1.93
C ASN A 187 13.67 -7.27 2.18
N LYS A 188 14.18 -6.42 3.08
CA LYS A 188 15.60 -6.36 3.48
C LYS A 188 15.92 -7.31 4.61
N VAL A 189 14.94 -7.56 5.49
CA VAL A 189 15.03 -8.48 6.63
C VAL A 189 13.84 -9.42 6.58
N ILE A 190 14.08 -10.71 6.80
CA ILE A 190 13.01 -11.71 6.81
C ILE A 190 12.11 -11.49 8.03
N TYR A 191 10.81 -11.50 7.79
CA TYR A 191 9.81 -11.39 8.84
C TYR A 191 9.89 -12.58 9.83
N ALA A 192 9.81 -12.27 11.10
CA ALA A 192 9.61 -13.23 12.19
C ALA A 192 8.66 -12.63 13.24
N ASP A 193 7.82 -13.45 13.88
CA ASP A 193 6.80 -12.98 14.84
C ASP A 193 7.40 -12.15 15.98
N GLY A 194 8.62 -12.50 16.44
CA GLY A 194 9.35 -11.79 17.49
C GLY A 194 10.25 -10.64 17.00
N TYR A 195 10.11 -10.12 15.80
CA TYR A 195 11.03 -9.15 15.21
C TYR A 195 11.21 -7.86 16.01
N LEU A 196 10.23 -7.48 16.83
CA LEU A 196 10.29 -6.28 17.68
C LEU A 196 11.11 -6.52 18.96
N THR A 197 11.26 -7.77 19.40
CA THR A 197 11.93 -8.14 20.65
C THR A 197 13.36 -8.62 20.46
N GLN A 198 13.83 -8.70 19.23
CA GLN A 198 15.20 -9.11 18.86
C GLN A 198 16.14 -7.92 18.75
#